data_3573acbd6560e85b64886bf710898aa8
#
_entry.id   3573acbd6560e85b64886bf710898aa8
#
_cell.length_a   1.000
_cell.length_b   1.000
_cell.length_c   1.000
_cell.angle_alpha   90.00
_cell.angle_beta   90.00
_cell.angle_gamma   90.00
#
_symmetry.space_group_name_H-M   'P 1'
#
loop_
_entity.id
_entity.type
_entity.pdbx_description
1 polymer ?
#
loop_
_entity_poly.entity_id
_entity_poly.type
_entity_poly.pdbx_seq_one_letter_code
_entity_poly.pdbx_strand_id
1 'polypeptide(L)'
;MSVHALNPATSGNPGLAVVPDRLEERTVDADTFRSVFRRHAAGVVVITADAGHGPAGFTATSLVSVSLLPPLVSFAISTTASSWPTVNAADSLVINFLDAGQHEIASRFATSGIDRFAEPTRWSRLHTGEPVLDEAPSYLRGLVEHRFSVGDHHIVVARLDTHAERREHEPLLYHDGRYATTDPLV
;
A
#
# COMPACT_ATOMS: atom_id res chain seq x y z
N MET A 1 3.79 -25.46 53.59
CA MET A 1 3.36 -24.23 52.89
C MET A 1 4.01 -24.21 51.52
N SER A 2 3.30 -24.69 50.48
CA SER A 2 3.80 -24.72 49.12
C SER A 2 3.29 -23.48 48.41
N VAL A 3 4.21 -22.65 47.90
CA VAL A 3 3.88 -21.53 47.03
C VAL A 3 3.83 -22.01 45.58
N HIS A 4 2.63 -21.94 45.01
CA HIS A 4 2.40 -22.19 43.58
C HIS A 4 2.95 -21.01 42.77
N ALA A 5 3.93 -21.27 41.92
CA ALA A 5 4.41 -20.33 40.92
C ALA A 5 3.38 -20.20 39.79
N LEU A 6 2.86 -19.00 39.55
CA LEU A 6 2.01 -18.66 38.43
C LEU A 6 2.89 -18.60 37.16
N ASN A 7 2.56 -19.45 36.21
CA ASN A 7 3.13 -19.49 34.87
C ASN A 7 2.58 -18.29 34.06
N PRO A 8 3.39 -17.43 33.43
CA PRO A 8 2.86 -16.37 32.57
C PRO A 8 2.32 -16.98 31.29
N ALA A 9 1.04 -16.73 31.03
CA ALA A 9 0.37 -17.09 29.80
C ALA A 9 1.05 -16.42 28.61
N THR A 10 1.66 -17.21 27.74
CA THR A 10 2.05 -16.81 26.40
C THR A 10 0.80 -16.42 25.64
N SER A 11 0.61 -15.13 25.36
CA SER A 11 -0.39 -14.65 24.42
C SER A 11 0.04 -15.08 23.02
N GLY A 12 -0.36 -16.28 22.62
CA GLY A 12 -0.26 -16.73 21.24
C GLY A 12 -1.23 -15.91 20.39
N ASN A 13 -0.69 -15.21 19.42
CA ASN A 13 -1.44 -14.63 18.31
C ASN A 13 -2.31 -15.76 17.71
N PRO A 14 -3.67 -15.65 17.63
CA PRO A 14 -4.46 -16.68 16.98
C PRO A 14 -4.06 -16.72 15.51
N GLY A 15 -3.25 -17.73 15.15
CA GLY A 15 -2.80 -17.94 13.78
C GLY A 15 -3.99 -17.89 12.82
N LEU A 16 -3.79 -17.25 11.69
CA LEU A 16 -4.67 -17.35 10.53
C LEU A 16 -5.04 -18.82 10.36
N ALA A 17 -6.34 -19.13 10.48
CA ALA A 17 -6.84 -20.46 10.20
C ALA A 17 -6.47 -20.79 8.74
N VAL A 18 -5.55 -21.71 8.56
CA VAL A 18 -5.22 -22.23 7.23
C VAL A 18 -6.45 -22.98 6.74
N VAL A 19 -7.10 -22.45 5.73
CA VAL A 19 -8.19 -23.15 5.03
C VAL A 19 -7.57 -24.44 4.45
N PRO A 20 -8.10 -25.64 4.77
CA PRO A 20 -7.50 -26.87 4.29
C PRO A 20 -7.48 -26.95 2.76
N ASP A 21 -6.38 -27.42 2.25
CA ASP A 21 -6.05 -27.66 0.86
C ASP A 21 -7.04 -28.66 0.18
N ARG A 22 -8.17 -28.15 -0.29
CA ARG A 22 -9.10 -28.88 -1.17
C ARG A 22 -9.21 -28.23 -2.55
N LEU A 23 -8.29 -27.33 -2.92
CA LEU A 23 -8.42 -26.48 -4.11
C LEU A 23 -7.40 -26.79 -5.20
N GLU A 24 -6.63 -27.86 -5.12
CA GLU A 24 -5.63 -28.21 -6.15
C GLU A 24 -6.23 -28.49 -7.54
N GLU A 25 -7.55 -28.68 -7.68
CA GLU A 25 -8.15 -29.07 -8.96
C GLU A 25 -8.91 -27.96 -9.71
N ARG A 26 -9.08 -26.75 -9.14
CA ARG A 26 -9.85 -25.66 -9.78
C ARG A 26 -9.25 -24.29 -9.51
N THR A 27 -8.13 -23.99 -10.12
CA THR A 27 -7.59 -22.64 -10.12
C THR A 27 -7.96 -21.90 -11.41
N VAL A 28 -8.26 -20.62 -11.30
CA VAL A 28 -8.38 -19.73 -12.44
C VAL A 28 -6.99 -19.52 -13.01
N ASP A 29 -6.81 -19.73 -14.32
CA ASP A 29 -5.52 -19.45 -14.97
C ASP A 29 -5.17 -17.96 -14.92
N ALA A 30 -3.87 -17.65 -15.04
CA ALA A 30 -3.34 -16.30 -14.87
C ALA A 30 -3.88 -15.29 -15.88
N ASP A 31 -4.20 -15.73 -17.10
CA ASP A 31 -4.69 -14.83 -18.15
C ASP A 31 -6.16 -14.48 -17.93
N THR A 32 -6.97 -15.45 -17.53
CA THR A 32 -8.35 -15.22 -17.10
C THR A 32 -8.39 -14.30 -15.88
N PHE A 33 -7.55 -14.56 -14.86
CA PHE A 33 -7.45 -13.70 -13.68
C PHE A 33 -7.12 -12.24 -14.09
N ARG A 34 -6.08 -12.03 -14.88
CA ARG A 34 -5.70 -10.69 -15.36
C ARG A 34 -6.81 -10.03 -16.17
N SER A 35 -7.48 -10.78 -17.04
CA SER A 35 -8.57 -10.27 -17.89
C SER A 35 -9.75 -9.75 -17.06
N VAL A 36 -10.14 -10.47 -16.02
CA VAL A 36 -11.21 -10.06 -15.11
C VAL A 36 -10.80 -8.83 -14.30
N PHE A 37 -9.63 -8.88 -13.65
CA PHE A 37 -9.15 -7.78 -12.80
C PHE A 37 -8.81 -6.51 -13.59
N ARG A 38 -8.47 -6.63 -14.87
CA ARG A 38 -8.26 -5.48 -15.74
C ARG A 38 -9.50 -4.59 -15.88
N ARG A 39 -10.70 -5.15 -15.73
CA ARG A 39 -11.98 -4.42 -15.76
C ARG A 39 -12.42 -3.92 -14.40
N HIS A 40 -11.70 -4.25 -13.34
CA HIS A 40 -11.94 -3.73 -12.00
C HIS A 40 -11.26 -2.37 -11.86
N ALA A 41 -12.05 -1.28 -11.80
CA ALA A 41 -11.51 0.06 -11.58
C ALA A 41 -10.97 0.19 -10.16
N ALA A 42 -9.78 0.77 -10.03
CA ALA A 42 -9.14 0.99 -8.74
C ALA A 42 -8.57 2.40 -8.63
N GLY A 43 -8.65 2.99 -7.45
CA GLY A 43 -7.95 4.23 -7.14
C GLY A 43 -6.44 4.07 -7.22
N VAL A 44 -5.74 5.10 -7.67
CA VAL A 44 -4.28 5.12 -7.81
C VAL A 44 -3.67 5.96 -6.70
N VAL A 45 -2.74 5.37 -5.98
CA VAL A 45 -1.93 6.06 -4.96
C VAL A 45 -0.44 5.80 -5.19
N VAL A 46 0.40 6.69 -4.67
CA VAL A 46 1.83 6.42 -4.54
C VAL A 46 2.13 6.20 -3.05
N ILE A 47 2.71 5.06 -2.74
CA ILE A 47 3.17 4.74 -1.38
C ILE A 47 4.66 5.02 -1.30
N THR A 48 5.07 5.79 -0.30
CA THR A 48 6.45 6.19 -0.07
C THR A 48 6.89 5.84 1.34
N ALA A 49 8.14 5.44 1.50
CA ALA A 49 8.75 5.09 2.79
C ALA A 49 10.26 5.36 2.77
N ASP A 50 10.85 5.44 3.96
CA ASP A 50 12.30 5.46 4.14
C ASP A 50 12.66 4.69 5.41
N ALA A 51 13.60 3.77 5.29
CA ALA A 51 14.12 2.97 6.40
C ALA A 51 15.54 3.44 6.83
N GLY A 52 15.89 4.71 6.55
CA GLY A 52 17.20 5.28 6.87
C GLY A 52 18.26 5.10 5.78
N HIS A 53 17.88 4.54 4.62
CA HIS A 53 18.79 4.32 3.49
C HIS A 53 18.40 5.11 2.23
N GLY A 54 17.50 6.07 2.36
CA GLY A 54 16.97 6.87 1.28
C GLY A 54 15.51 6.52 0.94
N PRO A 55 14.84 7.43 0.21
CA PRO A 55 13.43 7.28 -0.09
C PRO A 55 13.19 6.13 -1.08
N ALA A 56 12.15 5.37 -0.85
CA ALA A 56 11.60 4.41 -1.80
C ALA A 56 10.09 4.64 -1.95
N GLY A 57 9.55 4.26 -3.11
CA GLY A 57 8.12 4.37 -3.34
C GLY A 57 7.68 3.60 -4.57
N PHE A 58 6.39 3.39 -4.69
CA PHE A 58 5.77 2.68 -5.81
C PHE A 58 4.31 3.07 -5.97
N THR A 59 3.78 2.89 -7.16
CA THR A 59 2.36 3.08 -7.46
C THR A 59 1.59 1.85 -7.05
N ALA A 60 0.50 2.04 -6.31
CA ALA A 60 -0.40 0.98 -5.88
C ALA A 60 -1.84 1.27 -6.29
N THR A 61 -2.53 0.20 -6.70
CA THR A 61 -3.97 0.16 -6.97
C THR A 61 -4.71 -0.77 -6.02
N SER A 62 -3.98 -1.36 -5.07
CA SER A 62 -4.49 -2.36 -4.12
C SER A 62 -4.83 -1.78 -2.74
N LEU A 63 -4.81 -0.44 -2.60
CA LEU A 63 -5.15 0.21 -1.33
C LEU A 63 -6.62 -0.02 -0.98
N VAL A 64 -6.87 -0.48 0.24
CA VAL A 64 -8.22 -0.67 0.77
C VAL A 64 -8.31 -0.20 2.23
N SER A 65 -9.44 0.42 2.58
CA SER A 65 -9.81 0.70 3.96
C SER A 65 -10.24 -0.59 4.65
N VAL A 66 -9.61 -0.94 5.78
CA VAL A 66 -9.84 -2.19 6.51
C VAL A 66 -10.68 -1.99 7.76
N SER A 67 -10.41 -0.93 8.51
CA SER A 67 -11.08 -0.64 9.78
C SER A 67 -11.16 0.86 10.02
N LEU A 68 -12.22 1.28 10.71
CA LEU A 68 -12.39 2.66 11.14
C LEU A 68 -11.85 2.88 12.56
N LEU A 69 -11.99 1.89 13.44
CA LEU A 69 -11.57 1.97 14.84
C LEU A 69 -10.80 0.69 15.26
N PRO A 70 -9.47 0.73 15.28
CA PRO A 70 -8.60 1.82 14.84
C PRO A 70 -8.63 2.02 13.31
N PRO A 71 -8.22 3.20 12.81
CA PRO A 71 -8.18 3.44 11.37
C PRO A 71 -7.05 2.64 10.72
N LEU A 72 -7.41 1.59 9.98
CA LEU A 72 -6.48 0.69 9.31
C LEU A 72 -6.73 0.68 7.81
N VAL A 73 -5.63 0.62 7.08
CA VAL A 73 -5.61 0.36 5.64
C VAL A 73 -4.74 -0.85 5.34
N SER A 74 -4.97 -1.48 4.19
CA SER A 74 -4.03 -2.46 3.65
C SER A 74 -3.76 -2.23 2.17
N PHE A 75 -2.61 -2.72 1.72
CA PHE A 75 -2.23 -2.76 0.31
C PHE A 75 -1.33 -3.97 0.04
N ALA A 76 -1.24 -4.36 -1.23
CA ALA A 76 -0.37 -5.42 -1.68
C ALA A 76 0.85 -4.85 -2.41
N ILE A 77 2.02 -5.47 -2.20
CA ILE A 77 3.27 -5.17 -2.91
C ILE A 77 3.92 -6.47 -3.36
N SER A 78 4.40 -6.52 -4.62
CA SER A 78 5.06 -7.70 -5.14
C SER A 78 6.35 -8.03 -4.39
N THR A 79 6.62 -9.32 -4.18
CA THR A 79 7.89 -9.81 -3.59
C THR A 79 9.12 -9.37 -4.38
N THR A 80 8.97 -9.09 -5.69
CA THR A 80 10.04 -8.64 -6.59
C THR A 80 10.10 -7.12 -6.77
N ALA A 81 9.22 -6.36 -6.10
CA ALA A 81 9.23 -4.90 -6.18
C ALA A 81 10.52 -4.33 -5.59
N SER A 82 11.19 -3.43 -6.33
CA SER A 82 12.43 -2.78 -5.87
C SER A 82 12.24 -1.96 -4.59
N SER A 83 11.02 -1.52 -4.30
CA SER A 83 10.67 -0.80 -3.06
C SER A 83 10.41 -1.72 -1.87
N TRP A 84 10.25 -3.04 -2.09
CA TRP A 84 9.93 -3.96 -1.02
C TRP A 84 10.95 -3.97 0.13
N PRO A 85 12.27 -4.01 -0.10
CA PRO A 85 13.24 -4.00 1.00
C PRO A 85 13.06 -2.81 1.96
N THR A 86 12.81 -1.61 1.41
CA THR A 86 12.56 -0.41 2.22
C THR A 86 11.22 -0.49 2.95
N VAL A 87 10.13 -0.86 2.25
CA VAL A 87 8.79 -1.03 2.86
C VAL A 87 8.80 -2.10 3.95
N ASN A 88 9.59 -3.15 3.76
CA ASN A 88 9.72 -4.21 4.77
C ASN A 88 10.46 -3.75 6.02
N ALA A 89 11.41 -2.82 5.90
CA ALA A 89 12.23 -2.34 7.02
C ALA A 89 11.67 -1.06 7.68
N ALA A 90 10.79 -0.32 7.00
CA ALA A 90 10.27 0.95 7.49
C ALA A 90 9.19 0.75 8.56
N ASP A 91 9.24 1.51 9.65
CA ASP A 91 8.22 1.51 10.71
C ASP A 91 6.96 2.29 10.31
N SER A 92 7.10 3.18 9.33
CA SER A 92 6.02 4.06 8.86
C SER A 92 6.14 4.34 7.37
N LEU A 93 5.04 4.81 6.78
CA LEU A 93 4.94 5.11 5.36
C LEU A 93 3.94 6.25 5.13
N VAL A 94 3.98 6.80 3.92
CA VAL A 94 3.00 7.80 3.45
C VAL A 94 2.27 7.26 2.23
N ILE A 95 0.96 7.40 2.24
CA ILE A 95 0.06 7.10 1.13
C ILE A 95 -0.31 8.44 0.51
N ASN A 96 0.21 8.72 -0.68
CA ASN A 96 -0.06 9.93 -1.44
C ASN A 96 -1.22 9.64 -2.41
N PHE A 97 -2.36 10.29 -2.23
CA PHE A 97 -3.48 10.21 -3.17
C PHE A 97 -3.19 11.09 -4.37
N LEU A 98 -3.49 10.59 -5.55
CA LEU A 98 -3.22 11.30 -6.80
C LEU A 98 -4.51 11.80 -7.43
N ASP A 99 -4.45 12.98 -8.07
CA ASP A 99 -5.53 13.48 -8.90
C ASP A 99 -5.42 13.07 -10.37
N ALA A 100 -6.49 13.33 -11.11
CA ALA A 100 -6.60 13.00 -12.53
C ALA A 100 -5.45 13.54 -13.41
N GLY A 101 -4.84 14.67 -13.04
CA GLY A 101 -3.71 15.28 -13.75
C GLY A 101 -2.35 14.62 -13.46
N GLN A 102 -2.27 13.72 -12.47
CA GLN A 102 -1.01 13.18 -11.97
C GLN A 102 -0.65 11.78 -12.52
N HIS A 103 -1.16 11.43 -13.70
CA HIS A 103 -0.88 10.12 -14.32
C HIS A 103 0.61 9.92 -14.66
N GLU A 104 1.37 10.99 -14.92
CA GLU A 104 2.81 10.91 -15.20
C GLU A 104 3.59 10.50 -13.93
N ILE A 105 3.26 11.08 -12.78
CA ILE A 105 3.88 10.69 -11.52
C ILE A 105 3.51 9.24 -11.15
N ALA A 106 2.26 8.82 -11.36
CA ALA A 106 1.84 7.44 -11.18
C ALA A 106 2.65 6.48 -12.07
N SER A 107 2.81 6.81 -13.36
CA SER A 107 3.60 6.02 -14.31
C SER A 107 5.07 5.94 -13.89
N ARG A 108 5.66 7.04 -13.42
CA ARG A 108 7.02 7.09 -12.94
C ARG A 108 7.24 6.15 -11.75
N PHE A 109 6.35 6.19 -10.76
CA PHE A 109 6.44 5.33 -9.59
C PHE A 109 6.09 3.85 -9.88
N ALA A 110 5.45 3.55 -11.01
CA ALA A 110 5.25 2.20 -11.52
C ALA A 110 6.45 1.66 -12.33
N THR A 111 7.36 2.53 -12.79
CA THR A 111 8.51 2.14 -13.63
C THR A 111 9.63 1.57 -12.78
N SER A 112 10.15 0.41 -13.18
CA SER A 112 11.28 -0.24 -12.52
C SER A 112 12.63 0.28 -13.07
N GLY A 113 13.69 0.22 -12.24
CA GLY A 113 15.05 0.50 -12.70
C GLY A 113 15.40 1.99 -12.86
N ILE A 114 14.55 2.90 -12.39
CA ILE A 114 14.81 4.34 -12.39
C ILE A 114 14.83 4.90 -10.96
N ASP A 115 15.48 6.04 -10.79
CA ASP A 115 15.32 6.85 -9.59
C ASP A 115 13.99 7.62 -9.69
N ARG A 116 13.00 7.15 -8.92
CA ARG A 116 11.65 7.72 -8.90
C ARG A 116 11.59 9.07 -8.20
N PHE A 117 12.57 9.38 -7.36
CA PHE A 117 12.65 10.61 -6.59
C PHE A 117 13.54 11.68 -7.22
N ALA A 118 14.27 11.37 -8.30
CA ALA A 118 14.98 12.37 -9.10
C ALA A 118 14.00 13.29 -9.84
N GLU A 119 14.49 14.47 -10.26
CA GLU A 119 13.73 15.39 -11.12
C GLU A 119 13.05 14.65 -12.30
N PRO A 120 11.80 14.98 -12.64
CA PRO A 120 11.00 16.13 -12.18
C PRO A 120 10.12 15.85 -10.94
N THR A 121 10.33 14.75 -10.20
CA THR A 121 9.55 14.45 -9.00
C THR A 121 9.82 15.48 -7.92
N ARG A 122 8.76 16.17 -7.47
CA ARG A 122 8.83 17.09 -6.34
C ARG A 122 8.35 16.39 -5.08
N TRP A 123 9.20 16.38 -4.08
CA TRP A 123 8.93 15.73 -2.81
C TRP A 123 9.70 16.39 -1.67
N SER A 124 9.19 16.23 -0.47
CA SER A 124 9.82 16.70 0.76
C SER A 124 9.75 15.62 1.83
N ARG A 125 10.27 15.91 3.02
CA ARG A 125 10.13 15.00 4.17
C ARG A 125 9.12 15.57 5.15
N LEU A 126 8.27 14.70 5.69
CA LEU A 126 7.51 15.02 6.89
C LEU A 126 8.49 15.25 8.06
N HIS A 127 8.04 15.94 9.10
CA HIS A 127 8.86 16.14 10.32
C HIS A 127 9.28 14.82 10.98
N THR A 128 8.56 13.74 10.69
CA THR A 128 8.84 12.36 11.14
C THR A 128 9.81 11.61 10.23
N GLY A 129 10.19 12.20 9.09
CA GLY A 129 11.24 11.70 8.20
C GLY A 129 10.76 11.01 6.93
N GLU A 130 9.50 10.61 6.83
CA GLU A 130 8.98 9.93 5.65
C GLU A 130 8.91 10.86 4.44
N PRO A 131 9.22 10.36 3.23
CA PRO A 131 9.04 11.13 2.01
C PRO A 131 7.56 11.29 1.66
N VAL A 132 7.18 12.53 1.28
CA VAL A 132 5.83 12.88 0.81
C VAL A 132 5.94 13.62 -0.51
N LEU A 133 5.03 13.34 -1.45
CA LEU A 133 4.95 14.07 -2.71
C LEU A 133 4.35 15.46 -2.47
N ASP A 134 5.06 16.52 -2.90
CA ASP A 134 4.66 17.90 -2.63
C ASP A 134 3.35 18.28 -3.34
N GLU A 135 3.11 17.73 -4.52
CA GLU A 135 1.94 18.03 -5.35
C GLU A 135 0.73 17.09 -5.08
N ALA A 136 0.88 16.09 -4.23
CA ALA A 136 -0.24 15.22 -3.86
C ALA A 136 -1.36 16.04 -3.21
N PRO A 137 -2.61 15.99 -3.71
CA PRO A 137 -3.72 16.77 -3.16
C PRO A 137 -4.07 16.38 -1.73
N SER A 138 -3.82 15.13 -1.36
CA SER A 138 -3.95 14.64 0.01
C SER A 138 -2.98 13.51 0.29
N TYR A 139 -2.69 13.30 1.56
CA TYR A 139 -1.92 12.13 2.00
C TYR A 139 -2.37 11.64 3.37
N LEU A 140 -2.08 10.37 3.62
CA LEU A 140 -2.20 9.72 4.93
C LEU A 140 -0.83 9.17 5.32
N ARG A 141 -0.42 9.40 6.57
CA ARG A 141 0.71 8.71 7.17
C ARG A 141 0.21 7.54 7.99
N GLY A 142 0.91 6.41 7.94
CA GLY A 142 0.57 5.24 8.71
C GLY A 142 1.78 4.55 9.32
N LEU A 143 1.57 4.02 10.52
CA LEU A 143 2.50 3.12 11.20
C LEU A 143 2.23 1.70 10.71
N VAL A 144 3.27 1.00 10.28
CA VAL A 144 3.13 -0.37 9.77
C VAL A 144 2.95 -1.34 10.93
N GLU A 145 1.81 -2.01 11.00
CA GLU A 145 1.49 -2.97 12.07
C GLU A 145 1.74 -4.42 11.66
N HIS A 146 1.40 -4.78 10.41
CA HIS A 146 1.53 -6.16 9.95
C HIS A 146 2.04 -6.25 8.52
N ARG A 147 2.77 -7.32 8.25
CA ARG A 147 3.21 -7.74 6.92
C ARG A 147 2.99 -9.24 6.78
N PHE A 148 2.22 -9.63 5.77
CA PHE A 148 1.89 -11.03 5.50
C PHE A 148 2.40 -11.42 4.12
N SER A 149 3.13 -12.52 4.01
CA SER A 149 3.48 -13.12 2.72
C SER A 149 2.29 -13.90 2.18
N VAL A 150 1.82 -13.56 0.99
CA VAL A 150 0.67 -14.19 0.35
C VAL A 150 0.98 -14.40 -1.13
N GLY A 151 1.26 -15.63 -1.54
CA GLY A 151 1.64 -15.95 -2.91
C GLY A 151 2.91 -15.20 -3.33
N ASP A 152 2.84 -14.48 -4.44
CA ASP A 152 3.91 -13.66 -5.01
C ASP A 152 3.89 -12.19 -4.53
N HIS A 153 3.09 -11.90 -3.50
CA HIS A 153 2.93 -10.57 -2.91
C HIS A 153 3.08 -10.60 -1.39
N HIS A 154 3.26 -9.41 -0.82
CA HIS A 154 3.08 -9.14 0.60
C HIS A 154 1.87 -8.21 0.78
N ILE A 155 1.03 -8.53 1.77
CA ILE A 155 -0.01 -7.62 2.26
C ILE A 155 0.57 -6.85 3.43
N VAL A 156 0.55 -5.53 3.36
CA VAL A 156 0.97 -4.62 4.42
C VAL A 156 -0.26 -3.99 5.03
N VAL A 157 -0.36 -4.00 6.35
CA VAL A 157 -1.40 -3.30 7.11
C VAL A 157 -0.76 -2.15 7.88
N ALA A 158 -1.33 -0.96 7.73
CA ALA A 158 -0.85 0.23 8.41
C ALA A 158 -1.99 0.92 9.16
N ARG A 159 -1.69 1.38 10.39
CA ARG A 159 -2.58 2.20 11.21
C ARG A 159 -2.30 3.67 10.93
N LEU A 160 -3.33 4.37 10.52
CA LEU A 160 -3.24 5.79 10.16
C LEU A 160 -3.15 6.67 11.41
N ASP A 161 -2.25 7.63 11.41
CA ASP A 161 -2.03 8.54 12.53
C ASP A 161 -1.99 10.03 12.14
N THR A 162 -1.72 10.36 10.88
CA THR A 162 -1.62 11.73 10.41
C THR A 162 -2.18 11.86 8.98
N HIS A 163 -2.77 13.00 8.68
CA HIS A 163 -3.27 13.30 7.34
C HIS A 163 -3.04 14.77 6.98
N ALA A 164 -3.11 15.06 5.68
CA ALA A 164 -3.36 16.40 5.16
C ALA A 164 -4.25 16.32 3.92
N GLU A 165 -5.20 17.21 3.86
CA GLU A 165 -5.96 17.56 2.66
C GLU A 165 -5.51 18.96 2.23
N ARG A 166 -4.86 19.03 1.06
CA ARG A 166 -4.29 20.28 0.55
C ARG A 166 -5.25 20.98 -0.42
N ARG A 167 -6.06 20.21 -1.13
CA ARG A 167 -7.07 20.68 -2.08
C ARG A 167 -8.08 19.60 -2.43
N GLU A 168 -9.27 20.01 -2.84
CA GLU A 168 -10.24 19.12 -3.48
C GLU A 168 -9.68 18.62 -4.82
N HIS A 169 -10.01 17.40 -5.21
CA HIS A 169 -9.52 16.79 -6.43
C HIS A 169 -10.42 15.68 -6.94
N GLU A 170 -10.41 15.49 -8.25
CA GLU A 170 -10.92 14.30 -8.88
C GLU A 170 -9.88 13.16 -8.78
N PRO A 171 -10.26 11.95 -8.39
CA PRO A 171 -9.30 10.87 -8.17
C PRO A 171 -8.69 10.37 -9.47
N LEU A 172 -7.42 10.00 -9.43
CA LEU A 172 -6.80 9.20 -10.48
C LEU A 172 -7.24 7.74 -10.30
N LEU A 173 -7.76 7.16 -11.37
CA LEU A 173 -8.16 5.75 -11.45
C LEU A 173 -7.27 4.98 -12.42
N TYR A 174 -7.23 3.66 -12.25
CA TYR A 174 -6.68 2.74 -13.22
C TYR A 174 -7.76 1.73 -13.60
N HIS A 175 -8.08 1.68 -14.90
CA HIS A 175 -9.09 0.81 -15.44
C HIS A 175 -8.71 0.36 -16.85
N ASP A 176 -8.89 -0.91 -17.15
CA ASP A 176 -8.59 -1.54 -18.45
C ASP A 176 -7.19 -1.19 -19.00
N GLY A 177 -6.19 -1.14 -18.11
CA GLY A 177 -4.80 -0.85 -18.50
C GLY A 177 -4.52 0.63 -18.79
N ARG A 178 -5.40 1.54 -18.39
CA ARG A 178 -5.29 2.99 -18.64
C ARG A 178 -5.58 3.79 -17.37
N TYR A 179 -4.99 4.96 -17.28
CA TYR A 179 -5.41 5.96 -16.32
C TYR A 179 -6.71 6.60 -16.74
N ALA A 180 -7.56 6.89 -15.79
CA ALA A 180 -8.90 7.48 -15.97
C ALA A 180 -9.24 8.37 -14.76
N THR A 181 -10.37 9.03 -14.81
CA THR A 181 -11.00 9.71 -13.69
C THR A 181 -12.48 9.37 -13.61
N THR A 182 -13.17 9.86 -12.61
CA THR A 182 -14.61 9.66 -12.45
C THR A 182 -15.41 10.64 -13.31
N ASP A 183 -16.54 10.14 -13.85
CA ASP A 183 -17.58 10.97 -14.43
C ASP A 183 -18.83 10.78 -13.56
N PRO A 184 -19.33 11.81 -12.87
CA PRO A 184 -20.50 11.65 -12.01
C PRO A 184 -21.70 11.16 -12.82
N LEU A 185 -22.34 10.10 -12.35
CA LEU A 185 -23.51 9.54 -13.03
C LEU A 185 -24.80 10.30 -12.74
N VAL A 186 -24.79 11.45 -12.05
CA VAL A 186 -25.89 12.36 -11.67
C VAL A 186 -25.96 12.60 -10.17
#